data_35e1de1c4362f6762c67519ffc651431
#
_entry.id   35e1de1c4362f6762c67519ffc651431
#
_cell.length_a   1.000
_cell.length_b   1.000
_cell.length_c   1.000
_cell.angle_alpha   90.00
_cell.angle_beta   90.00
_cell.angle_gamma   90.00
#
_symmetry.space_group_name_H-M   'P 1'
#
loop_
_entity.id
_entity.type
_entity.pdbx_description
1 polymer ?
#
loop_
_entity_poly.entity_id
_entity_poly.type
_entity_poly.pdbx_seq_one_letter_code
_entity_poly.pdbx_strand_id
1 'polypeptide(L)'
;KVFNSIPNFENYTNQKKYPALQQHFVGWFIKTDTSYFDPSSATFMDFDIPQEGSTRFIYVLPINSKEALVEYTVFSKELLDYSTYESGIKSYLDRKGITSYTIIRKEQGVIPMTCYPFTAHNSLNILNIGTNGGWTKASTGYTFNNCSKKTSDLIKYLKINSNLSKFE
;
A
#
# COMPACT_ATOMS: atom_id res chain seq x y z
N LYS A 1 18.96 18.03 -10.33
CA LYS A 1 17.99 16.99 -10.60
C LYS A 1 17.20 16.69 -9.34
N VAL A 2 15.89 16.52 -9.46
CA VAL A 2 14.97 16.18 -8.36
C VAL A 2 14.32 14.84 -8.67
N PHE A 3 14.29 13.93 -7.70
CA PHE A 3 13.56 12.68 -7.75
C PHE A 3 12.42 12.78 -6.73
N ASN A 4 11.18 12.92 -7.24
CA ASN A 4 10.01 13.22 -6.42
C ASN A 4 9.18 11.95 -6.21
N SER A 5 9.14 11.45 -4.98
CA SER A 5 8.31 10.31 -4.58
C SER A 5 7.02 10.70 -3.86
N ILE A 6 6.80 11.99 -3.60
CA ILE A 6 5.62 12.48 -2.87
C ILE A 6 4.41 12.45 -3.81
N PRO A 7 3.38 11.62 -3.54
CA PRO A 7 2.21 11.53 -4.40
C PRO A 7 1.43 12.84 -4.44
N ASN A 8 1.03 13.27 -5.65
CA ASN A 8 0.02 14.29 -5.82
C ASN A 8 -1.29 13.63 -6.23
N PHE A 9 -2.17 13.43 -5.26
CA PHE A 9 -3.44 12.74 -5.45
C PHE A 9 -4.36 13.47 -6.42
N GLU A 10 -4.33 14.80 -6.46
CA GLU A 10 -5.17 15.61 -7.34
C GLU A 10 -4.94 15.32 -8.83
N ASN A 11 -3.74 14.95 -9.21
CA ASN A 11 -3.39 14.66 -10.60
C ASN A 11 -4.26 13.57 -11.21
N TYR A 12 -4.66 12.55 -10.44
CA TYR A 12 -5.45 11.44 -10.96
C TYR A 12 -6.88 11.38 -10.42
N THR A 13 -7.19 12.02 -9.29
CA THR A 13 -8.56 12.06 -8.76
C THR A 13 -9.44 13.07 -9.48
N ASN A 14 -8.88 14.18 -9.94
CA ASN A 14 -9.63 15.28 -10.59
C ASN A 14 -9.87 15.06 -12.11
N GLN A 15 -9.54 13.89 -12.65
CA GLN A 15 -9.75 13.53 -14.04
C GLN A 15 -10.70 12.32 -14.18
N LYS A 16 -11.35 12.17 -15.34
CA LYS A 16 -12.35 11.12 -15.61
C LYS A 16 -11.89 10.08 -16.64
N LYS A 17 -10.76 10.32 -17.32
CA LYS A 17 -10.29 9.47 -18.43
C LYS A 17 -9.71 8.14 -17.94
N TYR A 18 -9.02 8.18 -16.82
CA TYR A 18 -8.35 7.01 -16.26
C TYR A 18 -9.04 6.62 -14.95
N PRO A 19 -9.69 5.44 -14.89
CA PRO A 19 -10.27 4.96 -13.66
C PRO A 19 -9.22 4.85 -12.55
N ALA A 20 -9.60 5.22 -11.34
CA ALA A 20 -8.77 5.07 -10.17
C ALA A 20 -9.54 4.31 -9.09
N LEU A 21 -8.97 3.21 -8.64
CA LEU A 21 -9.27 2.58 -7.36
C LEU A 21 -8.19 2.97 -6.37
N GLN A 22 -8.46 2.74 -5.12
CA GLN A 22 -7.53 2.96 -4.04
C GLN A 22 -7.35 1.66 -3.27
N GLN A 23 -6.11 1.27 -3.01
CA GLN A 23 -5.79 0.35 -1.94
C GLN A 23 -5.60 1.20 -0.70
N HIS A 24 -6.48 1.05 0.26
CA HIS A 24 -6.40 1.80 1.51
C HIS A 24 -6.50 0.85 2.69
N PHE A 25 -5.84 1.21 3.77
CA PHE A 25 -5.67 0.30 4.90
C PHE A 25 -5.49 1.03 6.22
N VAL A 26 -5.80 0.31 7.29
CA VAL A 26 -5.40 0.60 8.67
C VAL A 26 -4.74 -0.66 9.24
N GLY A 27 -3.60 -0.48 9.90
CA GLY A 27 -2.86 -1.54 10.55
C GLY A 27 -2.66 -1.26 12.03
N TRP A 28 -2.78 -2.30 12.85
CA TRP A 28 -2.45 -2.29 14.27
C TRP A 28 -1.22 -3.14 14.54
N PHE A 29 -0.19 -2.55 15.12
CA PHE A 29 0.87 -3.30 15.77
C PHE A 29 0.38 -3.68 17.15
N ILE A 30 0.19 -4.97 17.38
CA ILE A 30 -0.36 -5.49 18.63
C ILE A 30 0.65 -6.35 19.36
N LYS A 31 0.51 -6.38 20.68
CA LYS A 31 1.25 -7.26 21.58
C LYS A 31 0.27 -8.06 22.44
N THR A 32 0.46 -9.37 22.49
CA THR A 32 -0.33 -10.32 23.26
C THR A 32 0.44 -10.81 24.49
N ASP A 33 -0.28 -11.21 25.52
CA ASP A 33 0.33 -11.77 26.75
C ASP A 33 0.88 -13.18 26.52
N THR A 34 0.24 -13.95 25.65
CA THR A 34 0.63 -15.32 25.28
C THR A 34 1.13 -15.37 23.82
N SER A 35 1.82 -16.47 23.46
CA SER A 35 2.29 -16.69 22.12
C SER A 35 1.15 -17.13 21.19
N TYR A 36 0.81 -16.29 20.21
CA TYR A 36 -0.21 -16.55 19.19
C TYR A 36 0.34 -16.62 17.77
N PHE A 37 1.49 -16.00 17.54
CA PHE A 37 2.02 -15.83 16.19
C PHE A 37 3.18 -16.76 15.93
N ASP A 38 3.27 -17.27 14.68
CA ASP A 38 4.45 -17.97 14.17
C ASP A 38 5.33 -16.96 13.42
N PRO A 39 6.50 -16.58 13.95
CA PRO A 39 7.37 -15.59 13.30
C PRO A 39 8.00 -16.07 11.98
N SER A 40 7.87 -17.35 11.66
CA SER A 40 8.36 -17.91 10.39
C SER A 40 7.32 -17.82 9.25
N SER A 41 6.07 -17.42 9.55
CA SER A 41 4.95 -17.45 8.61
C SER A 41 4.14 -16.18 8.67
N ALA A 42 3.92 -15.54 7.51
CA ALA A 42 3.02 -14.40 7.38
C ALA A 42 1.69 -14.83 6.76
N THR A 43 0.59 -14.25 7.25
CA THR A 43 -0.71 -14.36 6.57
C THR A 43 -0.76 -13.33 5.46
N PHE A 44 -0.83 -13.81 4.22
CA PHE A 44 -0.84 -12.96 3.02
C PHE A 44 -2.23 -12.95 2.39
N MET A 45 -2.95 -11.80 2.52
CA MET A 45 -4.27 -11.58 1.93
C MET A 45 -5.32 -12.63 2.39
N ASP A 46 -5.62 -12.68 3.68
CA ASP A 46 -6.71 -13.51 4.19
C ASP A 46 -8.06 -12.90 3.82
N PHE A 47 -8.73 -13.49 2.82
CA PHE A 47 -10.04 -13.06 2.32
C PHE A 47 -11.22 -13.63 3.14
N ASP A 48 -10.97 -14.43 4.15
CA ASP A 48 -12.01 -14.98 5.02
C ASP A 48 -12.54 -13.91 5.99
N ILE A 49 -13.07 -12.82 5.40
CA ILE A 49 -13.73 -11.70 6.07
C ILE A 49 -14.92 -11.21 5.23
N PRO A 50 -15.92 -10.51 5.81
CA PRO A 50 -17.02 -9.91 5.05
C PRO A 50 -16.50 -8.97 3.97
N GLN A 51 -16.92 -9.20 2.71
CA GLN A 51 -16.43 -8.43 1.55
C GLN A 51 -17.25 -7.16 1.29
N GLU A 52 -18.52 -7.11 1.68
CA GLU A 52 -19.42 -5.93 1.62
C GLU A 52 -19.35 -5.13 0.31
N GLY A 53 -19.29 -5.83 -0.82
CA GLY A 53 -19.28 -5.24 -2.15
C GLY A 53 -17.94 -4.65 -2.61
N SER A 54 -16.86 -4.84 -1.86
CA SER A 54 -15.49 -4.43 -2.22
C SER A 54 -14.49 -5.55 -1.90
N THR A 55 -13.32 -5.54 -2.52
CA THR A 55 -12.28 -6.52 -2.18
C THR A 55 -11.65 -6.14 -0.85
N ARG A 56 -11.75 -7.01 0.15
CA ARG A 56 -11.24 -6.81 1.50
C ARG A 56 -10.44 -8.02 1.97
N PHE A 57 -9.36 -7.77 2.68
CA PHE A 57 -8.52 -8.83 3.23
C PHE A 57 -7.69 -8.34 4.41
N ILE A 58 -7.14 -9.30 5.14
CA ILE A 58 -6.24 -9.05 6.27
C ILE A 58 -4.83 -9.52 5.90
N TYR A 59 -3.84 -8.72 6.27
CA TYR A 59 -2.46 -9.17 6.45
C TYR A 59 -2.18 -9.39 7.94
N VAL A 60 -1.41 -10.46 8.25
CA VAL A 60 -0.79 -10.62 9.56
C VAL A 60 0.69 -10.84 9.36
N LEU A 61 1.50 -9.90 9.86
CA LEU A 61 2.96 -9.93 9.80
C LEU A 61 3.50 -10.09 11.23
N PRO A 62 3.85 -11.31 11.65
CA PRO A 62 4.47 -11.54 12.94
C PRO A 62 5.85 -10.88 13.04
N ILE A 63 6.11 -10.16 14.12
CA ILE A 63 7.43 -9.64 14.49
C ILE A 63 8.14 -10.68 15.36
N ASN A 64 7.38 -11.29 16.26
CA ASN A 64 7.77 -12.40 17.10
C ASN A 64 6.52 -13.19 17.51
N SER A 65 6.65 -14.18 18.42
CA SER A 65 5.52 -15.02 18.81
C SER A 65 4.39 -14.28 19.56
N LYS A 66 4.64 -13.06 20.04
CA LYS A 66 3.67 -12.23 20.80
C LYS A 66 3.34 -10.90 20.11
N GLU A 67 4.06 -10.51 19.08
CA GLU A 67 3.87 -9.22 18.43
C GLU A 67 3.67 -9.41 16.94
N ALA A 68 2.67 -8.72 16.39
CA ALA A 68 2.39 -8.72 14.96
C ALA A 68 1.78 -7.39 14.49
N LEU A 69 1.99 -7.06 13.23
CA LEU A 69 1.12 -6.13 12.49
C LEU A 69 -0.10 -6.91 12.00
N VAL A 70 -1.28 -6.39 12.27
CA VAL A 70 -2.55 -6.86 11.71
C VAL A 70 -3.18 -5.72 10.95
N GLU A 71 -3.30 -5.88 9.64
CA GLU A 71 -3.72 -4.82 8.72
C GLU A 71 -5.00 -5.22 7.97
N TYR A 72 -6.02 -4.36 8.03
CA TYR A 72 -7.25 -4.47 7.26
C TYR A 72 -7.12 -3.61 6.01
N THR A 73 -7.12 -4.24 4.86
CA THR A 73 -6.93 -3.61 3.55
C THR A 73 -8.18 -3.72 2.69
N VAL A 74 -8.49 -2.66 1.98
CA VAL A 74 -9.66 -2.56 1.10
C VAL A 74 -9.25 -2.01 -0.26
N PHE A 75 -9.81 -2.58 -1.33
CA PHE A 75 -9.76 -2.03 -2.69
C PHE A 75 -11.14 -1.45 -3.01
N SER A 76 -11.24 -0.14 -3.01
CA SER A 76 -12.49 0.54 -3.38
C SER A 76 -12.22 1.93 -3.97
N LYS A 77 -13.26 2.55 -4.52
CA LYS A 77 -13.16 3.89 -5.06
C LYS A 77 -13.14 4.94 -3.95
N GLU A 78 -13.97 4.74 -2.94
CA GLU A 78 -14.10 5.64 -1.80
C GLU A 78 -13.41 5.03 -0.58
N LEU A 79 -12.87 5.89 0.29
CA LEU A 79 -12.34 5.48 1.57
C LEU A 79 -13.48 5.12 2.52
N LEU A 80 -13.22 4.22 3.44
CA LEU A 80 -14.16 3.91 4.52
C LEU A 80 -13.95 4.85 5.71
N ASP A 81 -14.97 4.93 6.58
CA ASP A 81 -14.80 5.54 7.89
C ASP A 81 -13.74 4.77 8.70
N TYR A 82 -12.89 5.49 9.41
CA TYR A 82 -11.78 4.91 10.16
C TYR A 82 -12.23 3.80 11.13
N SER A 83 -13.37 3.99 11.79
CA SER A 83 -13.97 3.00 12.69
C SER A 83 -14.33 1.67 12.01
N THR A 84 -14.59 1.67 10.70
CA THR A 84 -14.89 0.45 9.94
C THR A 84 -13.66 -0.46 9.84
N TYR A 85 -12.48 0.12 9.58
CA TYR A 85 -11.23 -0.66 9.56
C TYR A 85 -10.93 -1.24 10.95
N GLU A 86 -11.05 -0.42 12.00
CA GLU A 86 -10.80 -0.86 13.36
C GLU A 86 -11.74 -1.98 13.80
N SER A 87 -13.03 -1.86 13.45
CA SER A 87 -14.02 -2.91 13.71
C SER A 87 -13.69 -4.19 12.94
N GLY A 88 -13.21 -4.07 11.68
CA GLY A 88 -12.76 -5.21 10.89
C GLY A 88 -11.57 -5.93 11.50
N ILE A 89 -10.55 -5.19 11.96
CA ILE A 89 -9.38 -5.77 12.65
C ILE A 89 -9.82 -6.47 13.92
N LYS A 90 -10.65 -5.81 14.75
CA LYS A 90 -11.14 -6.38 16.02
C LYS A 90 -11.91 -7.66 15.79
N SER A 91 -12.86 -7.66 14.85
CA SER A 91 -13.66 -8.85 14.52
C SER A 91 -12.79 -9.99 14.01
N TYR A 92 -11.73 -9.70 13.23
CA TYR A 92 -10.78 -10.70 12.78
C TYR A 92 -10.00 -11.32 13.95
N LEU A 93 -9.45 -10.49 14.85
CA LEU A 93 -8.73 -10.94 16.03
C LEU A 93 -9.61 -11.79 16.96
N ASP A 94 -10.84 -11.35 17.20
CA ASP A 94 -11.82 -12.09 18.02
C ASP A 94 -12.11 -13.48 17.44
N ARG A 95 -12.29 -13.59 16.10
CA ARG A 95 -12.48 -14.88 15.42
C ARG A 95 -11.24 -15.79 15.48
N LYS A 96 -10.04 -15.22 15.53
CA LYS A 96 -8.79 -15.99 15.70
C LYS A 96 -8.51 -16.32 17.18
N GLY A 97 -9.41 -15.95 18.12
CA GLY A 97 -9.26 -16.20 19.54
C GLY A 97 -8.26 -15.27 20.24
N ILE A 98 -7.87 -14.16 19.58
CA ILE A 98 -6.94 -13.17 20.13
C ILE A 98 -7.76 -12.05 20.76
N THR A 99 -8.17 -12.23 22.00
CA THR A 99 -9.07 -11.30 22.72
C THR A 99 -8.36 -10.39 23.72
N SER A 100 -7.11 -10.75 24.13
CA SER A 100 -6.29 -9.96 25.05
C SER A 100 -5.02 -9.49 24.33
N TYR A 101 -4.96 -8.20 24.02
CA TYR A 101 -3.81 -7.56 23.37
C TYR A 101 -3.75 -6.07 23.69
N THR A 102 -2.55 -5.50 23.55
CA THR A 102 -2.30 -4.06 23.60
C THR A 102 -1.94 -3.56 22.21
N ILE A 103 -2.54 -2.46 21.78
CA ILE A 103 -2.16 -1.78 20.53
C ILE A 103 -0.96 -0.90 20.86
N ILE A 104 0.21 -1.24 20.27
CA ILE A 104 1.48 -0.51 20.45
C ILE A 104 1.52 0.71 19.54
N ARG A 105 1.09 0.55 18.28
CA ARG A 105 1.13 1.57 17.24
C ARG A 105 0.06 1.29 16.21
N LYS A 106 -0.43 2.34 15.57
CA LYS A 106 -1.34 2.27 14.42
C LYS A 106 -0.65 2.85 13.19
N GLU A 107 -1.00 2.34 12.03
CA GLU A 107 -0.63 2.92 10.74
C GLU A 107 -1.83 2.95 9.80
N GLN A 108 -1.75 3.82 8.81
CA GLN A 108 -2.76 3.90 7.75
C GLN A 108 -2.11 4.39 6.47
N GLY A 109 -2.71 4.05 5.34
CA GLY A 109 -2.22 4.51 4.06
C GLY A 109 -3.25 4.38 2.95
N VAL A 110 -2.94 5.06 1.85
CA VAL A 110 -3.70 5.01 0.60
C VAL A 110 -2.71 4.88 -0.55
N ILE A 111 -2.90 3.87 -1.40
CA ILE A 111 -2.09 3.62 -2.58
C ILE A 111 -3.00 3.71 -3.81
N PRO A 112 -2.73 4.58 -4.78
CA PRO A 112 -3.53 4.67 -5.99
C PRO A 112 -3.36 3.42 -6.85
N MET A 113 -4.47 2.88 -7.33
CA MET A 113 -4.55 1.79 -8.29
C MET A 113 -5.14 2.34 -9.59
N THR A 114 -4.29 2.87 -10.45
CA THR A 114 -4.72 3.54 -11.68
C THR A 114 -3.67 3.38 -12.79
N CYS A 115 -4.11 3.42 -14.04
CA CYS A 115 -3.25 3.49 -15.23
C CYS A 115 -3.04 4.94 -15.72
N TYR A 116 -3.21 5.92 -14.84
CA TYR A 116 -2.93 7.31 -15.13
C TYR A 116 -1.47 7.50 -15.62
N PRO A 117 -1.22 8.30 -16.68
CA PRO A 117 0.11 8.48 -17.25
C PRO A 117 0.96 9.45 -16.41
N PHE A 118 1.44 9.01 -15.27
CA PHE A 118 2.24 9.83 -14.33
C PHE A 118 3.49 10.45 -14.97
N THR A 119 4.07 9.79 -15.98
CA THR A 119 5.25 10.28 -16.69
C THR A 119 5.02 11.62 -17.40
N ALA A 120 3.76 11.98 -17.69
CA ALA A 120 3.41 13.28 -18.26
C ALA A 120 3.80 14.47 -17.36
N HIS A 121 4.03 14.23 -16.07
CA HIS A 121 4.49 15.25 -15.11
C HIS A 121 6.01 15.31 -14.93
N ASN A 122 6.76 14.50 -15.68
CA ASN A 122 8.21 14.57 -15.68
C ASN A 122 8.69 15.80 -16.48
N SER A 123 9.82 16.36 -16.08
CA SER A 123 10.44 17.49 -16.78
C SER A 123 11.95 17.26 -16.98
N LEU A 124 12.63 18.21 -17.59
CA LEU A 124 14.08 18.15 -17.79
C LEU A 124 14.86 17.85 -16.50
N ASN A 125 14.37 18.37 -15.38
CA ASN A 125 15.09 18.33 -14.10
C ASN A 125 14.33 17.59 -12.98
N ILE A 126 13.08 17.20 -13.22
CA ILE A 126 12.23 16.51 -12.22
C ILE A 126 11.78 15.17 -12.80
N LEU A 127 12.06 14.11 -12.09
CA LEU A 127 11.53 12.77 -12.33
C LEU A 127 10.64 12.37 -11.16
N ASN A 128 9.39 12.06 -11.45
CA ASN A 128 8.51 11.43 -10.47
C ASN A 128 8.84 9.94 -10.41
N ILE A 129 9.00 9.41 -9.20
CA ILE A 129 9.42 8.04 -8.92
C ILE A 129 8.44 7.35 -7.95
N GLY A 130 8.56 6.03 -7.83
CA GLY A 130 7.69 5.25 -6.97
C GLY A 130 6.21 5.40 -7.34
N THR A 131 5.35 5.52 -6.36
CA THR A 131 3.89 5.71 -6.59
C THR A 131 3.60 6.96 -7.41
N ASN A 132 4.28 8.07 -7.14
CA ASN A 132 4.11 9.31 -7.91
C ASN A 132 4.64 9.23 -9.34
N GLY A 133 5.53 8.28 -9.64
CA GLY A 133 6.05 7.99 -10.98
C GLY A 133 5.26 6.92 -11.74
N GLY A 134 4.16 6.42 -11.18
CA GLY A 134 3.37 5.33 -11.78
C GLY A 134 4.07 3.97 -11.75
N TRP A 135 4.99 3.75 -10.81
CA TRP A 135 5.70 2.48 -10.68
C TRP A 135 4.90 1.43 -9.91
N THR A 136 3.78 1.84 -9.33
CA THR A 136 2.81 0.95 -8.67
C THR A 136 2.00 0.19 -9.71
N LYS A 137 1.86 -1.11 -9.53
CA LYS A 137 1.03 -1.94 -10.41
C LYS A 137 -0.45 -1.59 -10.22
N ALA A 138 -1.10 -1.08 -11.25
CA ALA A 138 -2.46 -0.54 -11.20
C ALA A 138 -3.52 -1.56 -10.71
N SER A 139 -3.29 -2.85 -10.92
CA SER A 139 -4.26 -3.91 -10.57
C SER A 139 -4.13 -4.45 -9.14
N THR A 140 -3.03 -4.18 -8.45
CA THR A 140 -2.74 -4.81 -7.15
C THR A 140 -2.13 -3.86 -6.12
N GLY A 141 -1.76 -2.63 -6.48
CA GLY A 141 -1.02 -1.72 -5.61
C GLY A 141 0.44 -2.13 -5.34
N TYR A 142 0.90 -3.26 -5.92
CA TYR A 142 2.25 -3.76 -5.66
C TYR A 142 3.32 -2.92 -6.36
N THR A 143 4.34 -2.53 -5.63
CA THR A 143 5.32 -1.52 -6.10
C THR A 143 6.76 -2.01 -6.05
N PHE A 144 7.12 -2.91 -5.14
CA PHE A 144 8.50 -3.26 -4.82
C PHE A 144 9.34 -3.71 -6.03
N ASN A 145 8.88 -4.73 -6.79
CA ASN A 145 9.63 -5.24 -7.95
C ASN A 145 9.78 -4.19 -9.05
N ASN A 146 8.73 -3.37 -9.28
CA ASN A 146 8.78 -2.32 -10.27
C ASN A 146 9.79 -1.23 -9.85
N CYS A 147 9.80 -0.83 -8.58
CA CYS A 147 10.78 0.12 -8.06
C CYS A 147 12.21 -0.41 -8.21
N SER A 148 12.46 -1.68 -7.88
CA SER A 148 13.78 -2.30 -8.03
C SER A 148 14.28 -2.27 -9.48
N LYS A 149 13.44 -2.70 -10.42
CA LYS A 149 13.77 -2.69 -11.87
C LYS A 149 13.98 -1.27 -12.38
N LYS A 150 13.01 -0.38 -12.17
CA LYS A 150 13.06 1.00 -12.65
C LYS A 150 14.24 1.78 -12.03
N THR A 151 14.61 1.53 -10.79
CA THR A 151 15.79 2.14 -10.18
C THR A 151 17.07 1.69 -10.89
N SER A 152 17.20 0.41 -11.21
CA SER A 152 18.34 -0.12 -11.96
C SER A 152 18.44 0.51 -13.35
N ASP A 153 17.29 0.66 -14.04
CA ASP A 153 17.24 1.27 -15.37
C ASP A 153 17.51 2.78 -15.31
N LEU A 154 17.01 3.47 -14.27
CA LEU A 154 17.30 4.89 -14.03
C LEU A 154 18.79 5.14 -13.82
N ILE A 155 19.49 4.29 -13.05
CA ILE A 155 20.94 4.42 -12.85
C ILE A 155 21.70 4.30 -14.19
N LYS A 156 21.29 3.35 -15.05
CA LYS A 156 21.89 3.21 -16.39
C LYS A 156 21.61 4.44 -17.25
N TYR A 157 20.35 4.89 -17.25
CA TYR A 157 19.90 6.06 -18.00
C TYR A 157 20.68 7.33 -17.67
N LEU A 158 20.90 7.60 -16.37
CA LEU A 158 21.60 8.78 -15.88
C LEU A 158 23.08 8.85 -16.26
N LYS A 159 23.71 7.72 -16.62
CA LYS A 159 25.11 7.70 -17.07
C LYS A 159 25.30 8.35 -18.44
N ILE A 160 24.26 8.37 -19.25
CA ILE A 160 24.34 8.81 -20.66
C ILE A 160 23.29 9.89 -21.01
N ASN A 161 22.36 10.18 -20.13
CA ASN A 161 21.29 11.14 -20.35
C ASN A 161 21.17 12.14 -19.21
N SER A 162 20.87 13.39 -19.55
CA SER A 162 20.60 14.45 -18.58
C SER A 162 19.14 14.90 -18.55
N ASN A 163 18.33 14.52 -19.53
CA ASN A 163 16.92 14.91 -19.64
C ASN A 163 16.00 13.88 -18.98
N LEU A 164 15.51 14.18 -17.79
CA LEU A 164 14.64 13.26 -17.03
C LEU A 164 13.24 13.10 -17.62
N SER A 165 12.78 14.03 -18.49
CA SER A 165 11.45 13.88 -19.12
C SER A 165 11.37 12.74 -20.13
N LYS A 166 12.49 12.16 -20.51
CA LYS A 166 12.59 11.07 -21.49
C LYS A 166 12.75 9.69 -20.84
N PHE A 167 12.78 9.63 -19.52
CA PHE A 167 12.83 8.36 -18.79
C PHE A 167 11.42 7.77 -18.64
N GLU A 168 11.23 6.50 -19.08
CA GLU A 168 9.97 5.76 -19.02
C GLU A 168 10.07 4.50 -18.15
#